data_0cd4ea748c9a13614e586fb4c07f4aa8
#
_entry.id   0cd4ea748c9a13614e586fb4c07f4aa8
#
_cell.length_a   1.000
_cell.length_b   1.000
_cell.length_c   1.000
_cell.angle_alpha   90.00
_cell.angle_beta   90.00
_cell.angle_gamma   90.00
#
_symmetry.space_group_name_H-M   'P 1'
#
loop_
_entity.id
_entity.type
_entity.pdbx_description
1 polymer ?
#
loop_
_entity_poly.entity_id
_entity_poly.type
_entity_poly.pdbx_seq_one_letter_code
_entity_poly.pdbx_strand_id
1 'polypeptide(L)'
;MKPSVKPQAPNFSSGPCAKRPGYSLANLPKDILGRSHRSSLGKARLAKSITETKRLLGIPADYHVGILPASDTGAFELAMWNFLGARPVDTFAWESFGEGWVTDVVKQLKLDAKVQKAAYGEIVDFASVDFDRDVVFTWNGTT
;
A
#
# COMPACT_ATOMS: atom_id res chain seq x y z
N MET A 1 -19.94 10.87 -17.44
CA MET A 1 -20.78 10.29 -18.55
C MET A 1 -20.68 8.77 -18.46
N LYS A 2 -21.78 8.06 -18.40
CA LYS A 2 -21.76 6.58 -18.32
C LYS A 2 -21.38 6.01 -19.69
N PRO A 3 -20.43 5.05 -19.80
CA PRO A 3 -20.11 4.41 -21.07
C PRO A 3 -21.32 3.71 -21.68
N SER A 4 -21.48 3.84 -23.00
CA SER A 4 -22.56 3.19 -23.76
C SER A 4 -22.24 1.73 -24.10
N VAL A 5 -20.98 1.34 -24.07
CA VAL A 5 -20.50 -0.01 -24.39
C VAL A 5 -19.97 -0.67 -23.13
N LYS A 6 -20.44 -1.88 -22.84
CA LYS A 6 -19.89 -2.70 -21.76
C LYS A 6 -18.55 -3.28 -22.17
N PRO A 7 -17.56 -3.34 -21.27
CA PRO A 7 -16.31 -4.04 -21.53
C PRO A 7 -16.57 -5.55 -21.75
N GLN A 8 -15.76 -6.19 -22.58
CA GLN A 8 -15.85 -7.65 -22.81
C GLN A 8 -15.58 -8.47 -21.53
N ALA A 9 -14.72 -7.96 -20.66
CA ALA A 9 -14.41 -8.57 -19.36
C ALA A 9 -14.72 -7.55 -18.25
N PRO A 10 -15.96 -7.49 -17.75
CA PRO A 10 -16.37 -6.51 -16.75
C PRO A 10 -16.00 -6.90 -15.31
N ASN A 11 -15.25 -7.96 -15.12
CA ASN A 11 -14.89 -8.48 -13.80
C ASN A 11 -13.75 -7.63 -13.21
N PHE A 12 -14.11 -6.63 -12.45
CA PHE A 12 -13.19 -5.82 -11.65
C PHE A 12 -13.32 -6.29 -10.20
N SER A 13 -12.42 -7.17 -9.80
CA SER A 13 -12.40 -7.68 -8.45
C SER A 13 -11.05 -7.33 -7.82
N SER A 14 -11.06 -6.82 -6.61
CA SER A 14 -9.88 -6.79 -5.76
C SER A 14 -9.63 -8.20 -5.23
N GLY A 15 -8.38 -8.61 -5.11
CA GLY A 15 -8.03 -9.94 -4.62
C GLY A 15 -7.57 -10.88 -5.73
N PRO A 16 -7.98 -12.16 -5.73
CA PRO A 16 -7.47 -13.13 -6.69
C PRO A 16 -7.79 -12.72 -8.13
N CYS A 17 -6.77 -12.57 -8.94
CA CYS A 17 -6.92 -12.31 -10.36
C CYS A 17 -6.49 -13.51 -11.20
N ALA A 18 -6.95 -13.56 -12.45
CA ALA A 18 -6.55 -14.60 -13.38
C ALA A 18 -5.02 -14.60 -13.56
N LYS A 19 -4.45 -15.77 -13.67
CA LYS A 19 -3.02 -15.90 -13.99
C LYS A 19 -2.74 -15.33 -15.38
N ARG A 20 -1.52 -14.83 -15.58
CA ARG A 20 -1.09 -14.33 -16.90
C ARG A 20 -1.28 -15.39 -17.99
N PRO A 21 -1.52 -15.01 -19.25
CA PRO A 21 -1.56 -15.97 -20.36
C PRO A 21 -0.30 -16.85 -20.41
N GLY A 22 -0.46 -18.14 -20.65
CA GLY A 22 0.64 -19.11 -20.68
C GLY A 22 1.21 -19.48 -19.31
N TYR A 23 0.57 -19.08 -18.20
CA TYR A 23 1.00 -19.51 -16.87
C TYR A 23 0.85 -21.03 -16.70
N SER A 24 1.90 -21.65 -16.17
CA SER A 24 1.92 -23.04 -15.75
C SER A 24 2.79 -23.19 -14.51
N LEU A 25 2.41 -24.06 -13.60
CA LEU A 25 3.23 -24.42 -12.44
C LEU A 25 4.59 -24.99 -12.86
N ALA A 26 4.67 -25.63 -14.04
CA ALA A 26 5.93 -26.13 -14.60
C ALA A 26 6.96 -25.03 -14.86
N ASN A 27 6.50 -23.79 -15.06
CA ASN A 27 7.35 -22.63 -15.31
C ASN A 27 7.91 -21.99 -14.04
N LEU A 28 7.49 -22.46 -12.85
CA LEU A 28 8.02 -21.95 -11.60
C LEU A 28 9.41 -22.52 -11.33
N PRO A 29 10.36 -21.72 -10.84
CA PRO A 29 11.68 -22.20 -10.43
C PRO A 29 11.53 -23.27 -9.34
N LYS A 30 12.14 -24.43 -9.54
CA LYS A 30 12.12 -25.55 -8.59
C LYS A 30 13.40 -25.66 -7.77
N ASP A 31 14.41 -24.90 -8.12
CA ASP A 31 15.75 -24.90 -7.51
C ASP A 31 15.75 -24.44 -6.04
N ILE A 32 14.68 -23.72 -5.64
CA ILE A 32 14.50 -23.22 -4.27
C ILE A 32 13.66 -24.15 -3.39
N LEU A 33 13.02 -25.18 -3.95
CA LEU A 33 12.17 -26.09 -3.18
C LEU A 33 13.01 -26.85 -2.14
N GLY A 34 12.53 -26.89 -0.91
CA GLY A 34 13.23 -27.50 0.22
C GLY A 34 14.45 -26.71 0.72
N ARG A 35 14.70 -25.53 0.18
CA ARG A 35 15.79 -24.65 0.62
C ARG A 35 15.30 -23.63 1.66
N SER A 36 16.14 -23.37 2.66
CA SER A 36 15.89 -22.28 3.60
C SER A 36 15.95 -20.92 2.89
N HIS A 37 15.06 -20.00 3.27
CA HIS A 37 15.17 -18.59 2.87
C HIS A 37 16.49 -17.95 3.29
N ARG A 38 17.18 -18.51 4.30
CA ARG A 38 18.50 -18.08 4.76
C ARG A 38 19.66 -18.61 3.94
N SER A 39 19.42 -19.57 3.04
CA SER A 39 20.46 -20.07 2.10
C SER A 39 20.88 -18.94 1.16
N SER A 40 22.08 -19.07 0.57
CA SER A 40 22.57 -18.09 -0.41
C SER A 40 21.58 -17.90 -1.56
N LEU A 41 21.00 -18.98 -2.08
CA LEU A 41 20.00 -18.95 -3.13
C LEU A 41 18.70 -18.24 -2.66
N GLY A 42 18.21 -18.56 -1.46
CA GLY A 42 17.03 -17.91 -0.87
C GLY A 42 17.21 -16.41 -0.72
N LYS A 43 18.34 -16.00 -0.14
CA LYS A 43 18.70 -14.58 0.00
C LYS A 43 18.80 -13.88 -1.36
N ALA A 44 19.40 -14.52 -2.36
CA ALA A 44 19.51 -13.95 -3.70
C ALA A 44 18.14 -13.72 -4.35
N ARG A 45 17.19 -14.66 -4.17
CA ARG A 45 15.82 -14.52 -4.68
C ARG A 45 15.06 -13.37 -4.00
N LEU A 46 15.17 -13.24 -2.67
CA LEU A 46 14.57 -12.14 -1.93
C LEU A 46 15.18 -10.79 -2.33
N ALA A 47 16.51 -10.71 -2.40
CA ALA A 47 17.21 -9.50 -2.85
C ALA A 47 16.79 -9.11 -4.28
N LYS A 48 16.61 -10.09 -5.18
CA LYS A 48 16.12 -9.84 -6.55
C LYS A 48 14.74 -9.20 -6.54
N SER A 49 13.82 -9.62 -5.68
CA SER A 49 12.48 -9.02 -5.58
C SER A 49 12.58 -7.53 -5.24
N ILE A 50 13.42 -7.14 -4.28
CA ILE A 50 13.65 -5.74 -3.92
C ILE A 50 14.31 -4.97 -5.08
N THR A 51 15.35 -5.53 -5.69
CA THR A 51 16.07 -4.89 -6.80
C THR A 51 15.15 -4.64 -8.01
N GLU A 52 14.35 -5.64 -8.39
CA GLU A 52 13.40 -5.50 -9.50
C GLU A 52 12.28 -4.51 -9.19
N THR A 53 11.80 -4.46 -7.95
CA THR A 53 10.83 -3.44 -7.50
C THR A 53 11.42 -2.04 -7.69
N LYS A 54 12.64 -1.80 -7.20
CA LYS A 54 13.34 -0.52 -7.38
C LYS A 54 13.47 -0.16 -8.87
N ARG A 55 13.92 -1.11 -9.68
CA ARG A 55 14.13 -0.90 -11.11
C ARG A 55 12.83 -0.57 -11.87
N LEU A 56 11.77 -1.34 -11.62
CA LEU A 56 10.48 -1.18 -12.32
C LEU A 56 9.77 0.12 -11.94
N LEU A 57 9.88 0.53 -10.69
CA LEU A 57 9.26 1.76 -10.19
C LEU A 57 10.16 2.99 -10.33
N GLY A 58 11.38 2.85 -10.85
CA GLY A 58 12.32 3.96 -10.98
C GLY A 58 12.73 4.58 -9.65
N ILE A 59 12.79 3.77 -8.58
CA ILE A 59 13.10 4.26 -7.23
C ILE A 59 14.58 4.65 -7.16
N PRO A 60 14.91 5.88 -6.70
CA PRO A 60 16.29 6.32 -6.54
C PRO A 60 17.14 5.39 -5.65
N ALA A 61 18.45 5.37 -5.87
CA ALA A 61 19.33 4.42 -5.20
C ALA A 61 19.40 4.61 -3.67
N ASP A 62 19.24 5.84 -3.21
CA ASP A 62 19.25 6.25 -1.80
C ASP A 62 17.94 5.93 -1.04
N TYR A 63 16.90 5.51 -1.75
CA TYR A 63 15.64 5.09 -1.12
C TYR A 63 15.72 3.65 -0.65
N HIS A 64 15.17 3.38 0.53
CA HIS A 64 15.00 2.03 1.05
C HIS A 64 13.67 1.44 0.56
N VAL A 65 13.70 0.16 0.22
CA VAL A 65 12.50 -0.64 -0.12
C VAL A 65 12.45 -1.83 0.80
N GLY A 66 11.34 -2.00 1.50
CA GLY A 66 11.06 -3.16 2.34
C GLY A 66 9.82 -3.91 1.85
N ILE A 67 9.84 -5.22 1.95
CA ILE A 67 8.67 -6.08 1.72
C ILE A 67 8.22 -6.57 3.09
N LEU A 68 6.98 -6.26 3.45
CA LEU A 68 6.41 -6.57 4.74
C LEU A 68 5.29 -7.60 4.60
N PRO A 69 5.12 -8.50 5.56
CA PRO A 69 3.96 -9.37 5.61
C PRO A 69 2.71 -8.60 6.06
N ALA A 70 1.55 -9.24 5.98
CA ALA A 70 0.26 -8.76 6.46
C ALA A 70 -0.36 -7.61 5.64
N SER A 71 -0.30 -7.70 4.32
CA SER A 71 -0.92 -6.77 3.36
C SER A 71 -0.34 -5.34 3.38
N ASP A 72 -0.88 -4.47 2.55
CA ASP A 72 -0.60 -3.04 2.52
C ASP A 72 -1.00 -2.32 3.83
N THR A 73 -2.03 -2.79 4.53
CA THR A 73 -2.36 -2.30 5.87
C THR A 73 -1.17 -2.43 6.82
N GLY A 74 -0.54 -3.60 6.89
CA GLY A 74 0.64 -3.78 7.74
C GLY A 74 1.81 -2.88 7.35
N ALA A 75 2.01 -2.62 6.06
CA ALA A 75 3.04 -1.70 5.58
C ALA A 75 2.72 -0.24 5.95
N PHE A 76 1.45 0.15 5.83
CA PHE A 76 1.00 1.50 6.17
C PHE A 76 1.08 1.76 7.68
N GLU A 77 0.59 0.83 8.49
CA GLU A 77 0.71 0.91 9.95
C GLU A 77 2.17 0.97 10.40
N LEU A 78 3.05 0.14 9.82
CA LEU A 78 4.47 0.22 10.12
C LEU A 78 5.03 1.62 9.85
N ALA A 79 4.65 2.24 8.73
CA ALA A 79 5.07 3.61 8.42
C ALA A 79 4.54 4.61 9.45
N MET A 80 3.25 4.52 9.83
CA MET A 80 2.67 5.40 10.84
C MET A 80 3.38 5.29 12.20
N TRP A 81 3.58 4.05 12.68
CA TRP A 81 4.23 3.81 13.98
C TRP A 81 5.70 4.22 14.04
N ASN A 82 6.39 4.28 12.92
CA ASN A 82 7.82 4.62 12.88
C ASN A 82 8.10 6.08 12.50
N PHE A 83 7.23 6.72 11.74
CA PHE A 83 7.53 8.04 11.16
C PHE A 83 6.67 9.17 11.69
N LEU A 84 5.47 8.90 12.24
CA LEU A 84 4.64 9.94 12.82
C LEU A 84 5.03 10.27 14.25
N GLY A 85 4.70 11.49 14.68
CA GLY A 85 4.86 11.95 16.07
C GLY A 85 5.97 12.96 16.30
N ALA A 86 6.85 13.18 15.33
CA ALA A 86 7.83 14.27 15.38
C ALA A 86 7.18 15.64 15.10
N ARG A 87 6.09 15.65 14.33
CA ARG A 87 5.27 16.80 14.00
C ARG A 87 3.80 16.49 14.25
N PRO A 88 2.92 17.49 14.40
CA PRO A 88 1.48 17.28 14.37
C PRO A 88 1.04 16.65 13.05
N VAL A 89 -0.13 16.01 13.04
CA VAL A 89 -0.58 15.21 11.89
C VAL A 89 -1.89 15.76 11.35
N ASP A 90 -2.01 15.89 10.02
CA ASP A 90 -3.28 16.07 9.32
C ASP A 90 -3.72 14.72 8.75
N THR A 91 -4.90 14.26 9.15
CA THR A 91 -5.47 12.98 8.66
C THR A 91 -6.72 13.24 7.85
N PHE A 92 -6.81 12.55 6.71
CA PHE A 92 -7.93 12.68 5.79
C PHE A 92 -8.54 11.31 5.53
N ALA A 93 -9.86 11.20 5.63
CA ALA A 93 -10.57 9.95 5.38
C ALA A 93 -11.90 10.18 4.67
N TRP A 94 -12.23 9.31 3.72
CA TRP A 94 -13.49 9.29 2.98
C TRP A 94 -13.95 7.86 2.66
N GLU A 95 -13.33 6.87 3.30
CA GLU A 95 -13.69 5.46 3.17
C GLU A 95 -13.25 4.67 4.42
N SER A 96 -13.64 3.40 4.51
CA SER A 96 -13.50 2.61 5.74
C SER A 96 -12.07 2.34 6.18
N PHE A 97 -11.13 2.17 5.26
CA PHE A 97 -9.73 1.95 5.61
C PHE A 97 -9.07 3.22 6.14
N GLY A 98 -9.29 4.36 5.47
CA GLY A 98 -8.84 5.65 5.96
C GLY A 98 -9.38 5.97 7.36
N GLU A 99 -10.65 5.63 7.64
CA GLU A 99 -11.24 5.75 8.98
C GLU A 99 -10.51 4.87 10.02
N GLY A 100 -10.10 3.68 9.64
CA GLY A 100 -9.29 2.81 10.50
C GLY A 100 -7.98 3.50 10.89
N TRP A 101 -7.26 4.03 9.94
CA TRP A 101 -5.98 4.72 10.18
C TRP A 101 -6.12 6.04 10.93
N VAL A 102 -7.21 6.79 10.72
CA VAL A 102 -7.55 7.94 11.59
C VAL A 102 -7.69 7.48 13.04
N THR A 103 -8.37 6.35 13.25
CA THR A 103 -8.51 5.76 14.58
C THR A 103 -7.16 5.40 15.19
N ASP A 104 -6.25 4.85 14.41
CA ASP A 104 -4.89 4.52 14.86
C ASP A 104 -4.11 5.76 15.25
N VAL A 105 -4.11 6.81 14.43
CA VAL A 105 -3.42 8.08 14.75
C VAL A 105 -3.97 8.69 16.03
N VAL A 106 -5.30 8.76 16.17
CA VAL A 106 -5.94 9.50 17.27
C VAL A 106 -6.00 8.67 18.56
N LYS A 107 -6.38 7.38 18.48
CA LYS A 107 -6.66 6.55 19.65
C LYS A 107 -5.48 5.68 20.07
N GLN A 108 -4.74 5.13 19.11
CA GLN A 108 -3.63 4.22 19.44
C GLN A 108 -2.33 5.00 19.65
N LEU A 109 -1.94 5.81 18.68
CA LEU A 109 -0.74 6.64 18.74
C LEU A 109 -0.94 7.89 19.60
N LYS A 110 -2.19 8.33 19.78
CA LYS A 110 -2.56 9.51 20.59
C LYS A 110 -1.83 10.79 20.18
N LEU A 111 -1.67 10.97 18.87
CA LEU A 111 -0.96 12.12 18.34
C LEU A 111 -1.86 13.35 18.28
N ASP A 112 -1.25 14.55 18.25
CA ASP A 112 -1.93 15.79 17.93
C ASP A 112 -2.33 15.77 16.43
N ALA A 113 -3.58 15.45 16.17
CA ALA A 113 -4.10 15.24 14.83
C ALA A 113 -5.30 16.12 14.51
N LYS A 114 -5.23 16.82 13.38
CA LYS A 114 -6.39 17.44 12.74
C LYS A 114 -7.03 16.39 11.82
N VAL A 115 -8.31 16.10 12.03
CA VAL A 115 -9.06 15.08 11.30
C VAL A 115 -10.05 15.72 10.36
N GLN A 116 -9.98 15.38 9.07
CA GLN A 116 -10.92 15.83 8.05
C GLN A 116 -11.55 14.59 7.37
N LYS A 117 -12.87 14.62 7.20
CA LYS A 117 -13.63 13.50 6.66
C LYS A 117 -14.60 13.96 5.59
N ALA A 118 -14.82 13.11 4.60
CA ALA A 118 -15.91 13.24 3.65
C ALA A 118 -16.78 11.99 3.66
N ALA A 119 -17.97 12.09 3.10
CA ALA A 119 -18.87 10.95 2.95
C ALA A 119 -18.39 10.01 1.83
N TYR A 120 -18.91 8.79 1.82
CA TYR A 120 -18.65 7.84 0.73
C TYR A 120 -19.02 8.45 -0.62
N GLY A 121 -18.12 8.32 -1.58
CA GLY A 121 -18.27 8.88 -2.93
C GLY A 121 -17.84 10.34 -3.06
N GLU A 122 -17.44 10.96 -1.96
CA GLU A 122 -16.90 12.31 -1.92
C GLU A 122 -15.41 12.28 -1.56
N ILE A 123 -14.71 13.36 -1.86
CA ILE A 123 -13.30 13.56 -1.48
C ILE A 123 -13.22 14.80 -0.59
N VAL A 124 -12.38 14.78 0.42
CA VAL A 124 -12.12 15.93 1.28
C VAL A 124 -11.52 17.10 0.48
N ASP A 125 -11.73 18.31 0.95
CA ASP A 125 -11.10 19.51 0.38
C ASP A 125 -9.61 19.56 0.80
N PHE A 126 -8.71 19.32 -0.16
CA PHE A 126 -7.27 19.38 0.05
C PHE A 126 -6.70 20.80 0.11
N ALA A 127 -7.50 21.85 -0.17
CA ALA A 127 -7.03 23.23 -0.06
C ALA A 127 -6.64 23.61 1.38
N SER A 128 -7.13 22.85 2.36
CA SER A 128 -6.86 23.07 3.80
C SER A 128 -5.70 22.24 4.35
N VAL A 129 -4.94 21.52 3.51
CA VAL A 129 -3.76 20.72 3.93
C VAL A 129 -2.66 21.67 4.40
N ASP A 130 -2.15 21.39 5.58
CA ASP A 130 -0.99 22.09 6.14
C ASP A 130 0.27 21.21 5.95
N PHE A 131 1.13 21.58 5.03
CA PHE A 131 2.36 20.82 4.73
C PHE A 131 3.49 21.01 5.76
N ASP A 132 3.30 21.87 6.77
CA ASP A 132 4.17 21.91 7.94
C ASP A 132 3.85 20.77 8.94
N ARG A 133 2.74 20.05 8.71
CA ARG A 133 2.32 18.85 9.43
C ARG A 133 2.62 17.60 8.62
N ASP A 134 2.67 16.45 9.29
CA ASP A 134 2.67 15.16 8.58
C ASP A 134 1.27 14.91 8.01
N VAL A 135 1.18 14.49 6.75
CA VAL A 135 -0.10 14.31 6.05
C VAL A 135 -0.37 12.85 5.81
N VAL A 136 -1.51 12.35 6.29
CA VAL A 136 -1.92 10.95 6.19
C VAL A 136 -3.27 10.84 5.49
N PHE A 137 -3.32 10.11 4.38
CA PHE A 137 -4.56 9.85 3.64
C PHE A 137 -4.45 8.61 2.77
N THR A 138 -5.60 8.04 2.40
CA THR A 138 -5.69 6.98 1.41
C THR A 138 -6.20 7.58 0.11
N TRP A 139 -5.35 7.65 -0.91
CA TRP A 139 -5.75 8.23 -2.19
C TRP A 139 -6.80 7.40 -2.90
N ASN A 140 -6.68 6.11 -2.83
CA ASN A 140 -7.47 5.16 -3.59
C ASN A 140 -8.12 4.14 -2.67
N GLY A 141 -9.31 4.45 -2.20
CA GLY A 141 -10.11 3.56 -1.36
C GLY A 141 -10.61 2.32 -2.12
N THR A 142 -10.93 1.27 -1.38
CA THR A 142 -11.43 0.00 -1.94
C THR A 142 -12.94 -0.14 -1.93
N THR A 143 -13.67 0.88 -1.51
CA THR A 143 -15.14 0.89 -1.41
C THR A 143 -15.75 2.03 -2.18
#